data_034f75ad081a8abc7128228ad225d483
#
_entry.id   034f75ad081a8abc7128228ad225d483
#
_cell.length_a   1.000
_cell.length_b   1.000
_cell.length_c   1.000
_cell.angle_alpha   90.00
_cell.angle_beta   90.00
_cell.angle_gamma   90.00
#
_symmetry.space_group_name_H-M   'P 1'
#
loop_
_entity.id
_entity.type
_entity.pdbx_description
1 polymer ?
#
loop_
_entity_poly.entity_id
_entity_poly.type
_entity_poly.pdbx_seq_one_letter_code
_entity_poly.pdbx_strand_id
1 'polypeptide(L)'
;WDQTSFYFVAPTQYDEKAVQKRWKPETKNELGALVDYLKTISDNDFSSVELSEKLVISWIETSGYNMGNVMNPFRLSLVGEMKGPHIFDITAVLGKTETIRRIQTAIEKLG
;
A
#
# COMPACT_ATOMS: atom_id res chain seq x y z
N TRP A 1 -10.21 -11.07 -21.11
CA TRP A 1 -9.96 -10.15 -20.02
C TRP A 1 -9.67 -10.93 -18.74
N ASP A 2 -8.59 -10.64 -18.08
CA ASP A 2 -8.28 -11.35 -16.85
C ASP A 2 -8.16 -10.38 -15.67
N GLN A 3 -8.14 -10.96 -14.46
CA GLN A 3 -8.16 -10.17 -13.24
C GLN A 3 -6.87 -9.41 -12.97
N THR A 4 -5.76 -9.85 -13.56
CA THR A 4 -4.47 -9.18 -13.34
C THR A 4 -4.45 -7.79 -13.94
N SER A 5 -5.15 -7.56 -15.06
CA SER A 5 -5.16 -6.23 -15.67
C SER A 5 -5.80 -5.18 -14.77
N PHE A 6 -6.69 -5.59 -13.87
CA PHE A 6 -7.31 -4.70 -12.89
C PHE A 6 -6.26 -4.01 -12.00
N TYR A 7 -5.19 -4.71 -11.65
CA TYR A 7 -4.18 -4.18 -10.74
C TYR A 7 -3.17 -3.26 -11.40
N PHE A 8 -3.08 -3.28 -12.73
CA PHE A 8 -2.19 -2.40 -13.46
C PHE A 8 -2.76 -1.00 -13.64
N VAL A 9 -4.05 -0.81 -13.37
CA VAL A 9 -4.69 0.50 -13.51
C VAL A 9 -4.85 1.09 -12.11
N ALA A 10 -4.25 2.28 -11.89
CA ALA A 10 -4.36 2.96 -10.61
C ALA A 10 -5.84 3.32 -10.34
N PRO A 11 -6.29 3.25 -9.08
CA PRO A 11 -7.67 3.57 -8.76
C PRO A 11 -7.97 5.05 -9.02
N THR A 12 -9.09 5.32 -9.65
CA THR A 12 -9.59 6.69 -9.84
C THR A 12 -10.57 7.07 -8.74
N GLN A 13 -11.13 6.09 -8.06
CA GLN A 13 -12.05 6.28 -6.95
C GLN A 13 -11.66 5.33 -5.82
N TYR A 14 -11.96 5.75 -4.59
CA TYR A 14 -11.71 4.96 -3.40
C TYR A 14 -13.04 4.64 -2.72
N ASP A 15 -13.15 3.44 -2.15
CA ASP A 15 -14.35 3.04 -1.43
C ASP A 15 -14.59 4.01 -0.28
N GLU A 16 -15.69 4.76 -0.34
CA GLU A 16 -15.99 5.80 0.64
C GLU A 16 -16.11 5.25 2.06
N LYS A 17 -16.76 4.10 2.21
CA LYS A 17 -16.92 3.48 3.53
C LYS A 17 -15.59 3.06 4.11
N ALA A 18 -14.72 2.51 3.27
CA ALA A 18 -13.39 2.10 3.69
C ALA A 18 -12.55 3.31 4.06
N VAL A 19 -12.63 4.41 3.29
CA VAL A 19 -11.92 5.63 3.58
C VAL A 19 -12.35 6.19 4.94
N GLN A 20 -13.65 6.30 5.17
CA GLN A 20 -14.17 6.83 6.44
C GLN A 20 -13.74 5.99 7.62
N LYS A 21 -13.66 4.68 7.44
CA LYS A 21 -13.36 3.72 8.51
C LYS A 21 -11.86 3.53 8.74
N ARG A 22 -11.08 3.56 7.67
CA ARG A 22 -9.67 3.16 7.69
C ARG A 22 -8.68 4.31 7.50
N TRP A 23 -9.10 5.41 6.88
CA TRP A 23 -8.22 6.55 6.63
C TRP A 23 -8.40 7.57 7.74
N LYS A 24 -7.44 7.63 8.65
CA LYS A 24 -7.49 8.52 9.83
C LYS A 24 -6.60 9.73 9.59
N PRO A 25 -6.73 10.80 10.42
CA PRO A 25 -5.88 11.97 10.25
C PRO A 25 -4.38 11.70 10.23
N GLU A 26 -3.93 10.70 11.01
CA GLU A 26 -2.51 10.33 11.08
C GLU A 26 -2.07 9.40 9.95
N THR A 27 -3.00 8.86 9.16
CA THR A 27 -2.69 7.88 8.11
C THR A 27 -1.72 8.42 7.09
N LYS A 28 -1.87 9.67 6.65
CA LYS A 28 -0.97 10.24 5.65
C LYS A 28 0.47 10.27 6.15
N ASN A 29 0.69 10.53 7.43
CA ASN A 29 2.03 10.56 8.01
C ASN A 29 2.61 9.15 8.07
N GLU A 30 1.80 8.16 8.44
CA GLU A 30 2.24 6.78 8.52
C GLU A 30 2.56 6.23 7.12
N LEU A 31 1.71 6.51 6.12
CA LEU A 31 1.97 6.08 4.75
C LEU A 31 3.14 6.85 4.13
N GLY A 32 3.32 8.11 4.47
CA GLY A 32 4.50 8.86 4.04
C GLY A 32 5.78 8.24 4.56
N ALA A 33 5.79 7.82 5.83
CA ALA A 33 6.92 7.11 6.41
C ALA A 33 7.13 5.76 5.72
N LEU A 34 6.04 5.07 5.39
CA LEU A 34 6.12 3.81 4.66
C LEU A 34 6.77 4.01 3.29
N VAL A 35 6.39 5.06 2.56
CA VAL A 35 7.00 5.39 1.27
C VAL A 35 8.51 5.57 1.41
N ASP A 36 8.94 6.31 2.41
CA ASP A 36 10.36 6.54 2.65
C ASP A 36 11.09 5.21 2.91
N TYR A 37 10.46 4.31 3.68
CA TYR A 37 11.03 3.01 3.93
C TYR A 37 11.09 2.16 2.66
N LEU A 38 10.01 2.15 1.86
CA LEU A 38 9.97 1.37 0.62
C LEU A 38 11.06 1.79 -0.36
N LYS A 39 11.42 3.06 -0.36
CA LYS A 39 12.51 3.56 -1.23
C LYS A 39 13.85 2.94 -0.88
N THR A 40 14.02 2.44 0.35
CA THR A 40 15.27 1.81 0.77
C THR A 40 15.36 0.33 0.40
N ILE A 41 14.25 -0.28 0.00
CA ILE A 41 14.21 -1.69 -0.37
C ILE A 41 14.66 -1.82 -1.82
N SER A 42 15.54 -2.80 -2.11
CA SER A 42 15.98 -3.04 -3.50
C SER A 42 14.81 -3.56 -4.33
N ASP A 43 14.88 -3.35 -5.65
CA ASP A 43 13.84 -3.83 -6.56
C ASP A 43 13.69 -5.35 -6.49
N ASN A 44 14.80 -6.07 -6.37
CA ASN A 44 14.78 -7.52 -6.25
C ASN A 44 14.04 -7.97 -4.99
N ASP A 45 14.34 -7.34 -3.86
CA ASP A 45 13.69 -7.66 -2.58
C ASP A 45 12.21 -7.29 -2.63
N PHE A 46 11.89 -6.18 -3.25
CA PHE A 46 10.51 -5.73 -3.39
C PHE A 46 9.67 -6.69 -4.24
N SER A 47 10.27 -7.29 -5.25
CA SER A 47 9.60 -8.26 -6.12
C SER A 47 9.29 -9.58 -5.44
N SER A 48 9.97 -9.88 -4.34
CA SER A 48 9.72 -11.11 -3.58
C SER A 48 8.55 -10.90 -2.64
N VAL A 49 7.48 -11.66 -2.81
CA VAL A 49 6.30 -11.58 -1.94
C VAL A 49 6.68 -11.83 -0.48
N GLU A 50 7.42 -12.91 -0.24
CA GLU A 50 7.81 -13.29 1.12
C GLU A 50 8.72 -12.26 1.77
N LEU A 51 9.72 -11.79 1.06
CA LEU A 51 10.71 -10.87 1.61
C LEU A 51 10.12 -9.48 1.82
N SER A 52 9.37 -8.96 0.85
CA SER A 52 8.76 -7.64 0.99
C SER A 52 7.75 -7.62 2.13
N GLU A 53 6.95 -8.69 2.27
CA GLU A 53 6.01 -8.81 3.38
C GLU A 53 6.74 -8.77 4.72
N LYS A 54 7.78 -9.56 4.85
CA LYS A 54 8.56 -9.64 6.07
C LYS A 54 9.18 -8.29 6.43
N LEU A 55 9.74 -7.61 5.45
CA LEU A 55 10.37 -6.31 5.67
C LEU A 55 9.36 -5.25 6.11
N VAL A 56 8.23 -5.17 5.44
CA VAL A 56 7.22 -4.18 5.76
C VAL A 56 6.59 -4.44 7.12
N ILE A 57 6.24 -5.68 7.41
CA ILE A 57 5.66 -6.04 8.71
C ILE A 57 6.64 -5.73 9.84
N SER A 58 7.90 -6.10 9.68
CA SER A 58 8.94 -5.82 10.66
C SER A 58 9.09 -4.31 10.89
N TRP A 59 9.04 -3.52 9.81
CA TRP A 59 9.12 -2.07 9.91
C TRP A 59 7.94 -1.49 10.69
N ILE A 60 6.72 -1.97 10.42
CA ILE A 60 5.53 -1.49 11.13
C ILE A 60 5.65 -1.79 12.62
N GLU A 61 6.06 -3.00 12.97
CA GLU A 61 6.24 -3.40 14.37
C GLU A 61 7.31 -2.57 15.06
N THR A 62 8.45 -2.38 14.40
CA THR A 62 9.57 -1.60 14.96
C THR A 62 9.20 -0.13 15.12
N SER A 63 8.39 0.40 14.21
CA SER A 63 7.95 1.80 14.28
C SER A 63 6.88 2.04 15.35
N GLY A 64 6.25 0.97 15.85
CA GLY A 64 5.21 1.10 16.86
C GLY A 64 3.84 1.43 16.30
N TYR A 65 3.67 1.38 14.99
CA TYR A 65 2.38 1.64 14.36
C TYR A 65 1.45 0.43 14.51
N ASN A 66 0.15 0.67 14.48
CA ASN A 66 -0.84 -0.40 14.46
C ASN A 66 -0.86 -1.03 13.06
N MET A 67 -0.76 -2.36 13.00
CA MET A 67 -0.69 -3.09 11.73
C MET A 67 -1.87 -2.75 10.81
N GLY A 68 -3.10 -2.83 11.33
CA GLY A 68 -4.30 -2.55 10.53
C GLY A 68 -4.37 -1.10 10.07
N ASN A 69 -3.91 -0.16 10.91
CA ASN A 69 -3.94 1.26 10.57
C ASN A 69 -2.99 1.61 9.41
N VAL A 70 -1.97 0.79 9.17
CA VAL A 70 -1.05 0.98 8.04
C VAL A 70 -1.48 0.12 6.86
N MET A 71 -1.76 -1.16 7.09
CA MET A 71 -2.01 -2.12 6.02
C MET A 71 -3.33 -1.85 5.28
N ASN A 72 -4.38 -1.45 5.99
CA ASN A 72 -5.67 -1.17 5.34
C ASN A 72 -5.60 0.05 4.41
N PRO A 73 -5.08 1.20 4.85
CA PRO A 73 -4.88 2.33 3.93
C PRO A 73 -3.89 2.01 2.81
N PHE A 74 -2.90 1.17 3.07
CA PHE A 74 -1.95 0.73 2.05
C PHE A 74 -2.71 0.02 0.92
N ARG A 75 -3.59 -0.93 1.26
CA ARG A 75 -4.42 -1.62 0.27
C ARG A 75 -5.33 -0.65 -0.49
N LEU A 76 -5.97 0.28 0.22
CA LEU A 76 -6.82 1.30 -0.41
C LEU A 76 -6.04 2.13 -1.44
N SER A 77 -4.80 2.48 -1.10
CA SER A 77 -3.93 3.24 -2.01
C SER A 77 -3.65 2.48 -3.30
N LEU A 78 -3.49 1.15 -3.19
CA LEU A 78 -3.12 0.34 -4.34
C LEU A 78 -4.28 0.05 -5.27
N VAL A 79 -5.45 -0.31 -4.73
CA VAL A 79 -6.57 -0.81 -5.53
C VAL A 79 -7.88 -0.08 -5.29
N GLY A 80 -7.95 0.84 -4.36
CA GLY A 80 -9.14 1.65 -4.10
C GLY A 80 -10.23 0.96 -3.31
N GLU A 81 -10.03 -0.28 -2.90
CA GLU A 81 -11.02 -1.05 -2.13
C GLU A 81 -10.33 -2.02 -1.17
N MET A 82 -11.13 -2.62 -0.27
CA MET A 82 -10.59 -3.51 0.75
C MET A 82 -10.60 -4.98 0.35
N LYS A 83 -11.01 -5.28 -0.86
CA LYS A 83 -11.07 -6.65 -1.37
C LYS A 83 -9.95 -6.90 -2.37
N GLY A 84 -9.63 -8.17 -2.60
CA GLY A 84 -8.63 -8.55 -3.58
C GLY A 84 -7.64 -9.56 -3.03
N PRO A 85 -6.62 -9.92 -3.82
CA PRO A 85 -5.60 -10.86 -3.37
C PRO A 85 -4.73 -10.25 -2.28
N HIS A 86 -3.81 -11.06 -1.77
CA HIS A 86 -2.86 -10.63 -0.76
C HIS A 86 -2.11 -9.38 -1.24
N ILE A 87 -1.96 -8.40 -0.36
CA ILE A 87 -1.41 -7.09 -0.73
C ILE A 87 -0.01 -7.20 -1.35
N PHE A 88 0.82 -8.11 -0.86
CA PHE A 88 2.19 -8.25 -1.37
C PHE A 88 2.25 -8.99 -2.69
N ASP A 89 1.20 -9.73 -3.07
CA ASP A 89 1.05 -10.24 -4.43
C ASP A 89 0.82 -9.07 -5.39
N ILE A 90 0.05 -8.10 -4.97
CA ILE A 90 -0.22 -6.90 -5.76
C ILE A 90 1.05 -6.08 -5.93
N THR A 91 1.78 -5.81 -4.84
CA THR A 91 3.00 -5.02 -4.90
C THR A 91 4.08 -5.67 -5.74
N ALA A 92 4.18 -6.99 -5.71
CA ALA A 92 5.15 -7.72 -6.53
C ALA A 92 4.86 -7.55 -8.02
N VAL A 93 3.58 -7.52 -8.40
CA VAL A 93 3.17 -7.31 -9.79
C VAL A 93 3.41 -5.86 -10.22
N LEU A 94 3.05 -4.90 -9.36
CA LEU A 94 3.16 -3.47 -9.69
C LEU A 94 4.60 -2.98 -9.71
N GLY A 95 5.44 -3.50 -8.83
CA GLY A 95 6.80 -3.00 -8.65
C GLY A 95 6.86 -1.82 -7.69
N LYS A 96 8.07 -1.51 -7.24
CA LYS A 96 8.29 -0.49 -6.22
C LYS A 96 7.84 0.91 -6.67
N THR A 97 8.22 1.33 -7.87
CA THR A 97 7.93 2.67 -8.37
C THR A 97 6.42 2.91 -8.45
N GLU A 98 5.68 1.99 -9.04
CA GLU A 98 4.24 2.13 -9.17
C GLU A 98 3.53 2.08 -7.82
N THR A 99 3.99 1.20 -6.92
CA THR A 99 3.44 1.11 -5.57
C THR A 99 3.59 2.44 -4.83
N ILE A 100 4.78 3.02 -4.86
CA ILE A 100 5.05 4.32 -4.23
C ILE A 100 4.18 5.41 -4.83
N ARG A 101 4.08 5.44 -6.17
CA ARG A 101 3.26 6.43 -6.86
C ARG A 101 1.80 6.38 -6.42
N ARG A 102 1.24 5.18 -6.28
CA ARG A 102 -0.15 5.01 -5.86
C ARG A 102 -0.38 5.45 -4.43
N ILE A 103 0.58 5.19 -3.53
CA ILE A 103 0.50 5.65 -2.14
C ILE A 103 0.53 7.18 -2.11
N GLN A 104 1.44 7.80 -2.84
CA GLN A 104 1.57 9.26 -2.87
C GLN A 104 0.30 9.91 -3.45
N THR A 105 -0.28 9.32 -4.48
CA THR A 105 -1.52 9.80 -5.06
C THR A 105 -2.68 9.74 -4.05
N ALA A 106 -2.77 8.64 -3.31
CA ALA A 106 -3.81 8.49 -2.29
C ALA A 106 -3.63 9.53 -1.18
N ILE A 107 -2.40 9.79 -0.77
CA ILE A 107 -2.12 10.83 0.24
C ILE A 107 -2.60 12.19 -0.25
N GLU A 108 -2.36 12.52 -1.51
CA GLU A 108 -2.83 13.78 -2.09
C GLU A 108 -4.35 13.88 -2.11
N LYS A 109 -5.03 12.80 -2.46
CA LYS A 109 -6.49 12.83 -2.62
C LYS A 109 -7.24 12.67 -1.31
N LEU A 110 -6.74 11.87 -0.40
CA LEU A 110 -7.44 11.50 0.83
C LEU A 110 -6.89 12.17 2.08
N GLY A 111 -5.63 12.51 2.04
CA GLY A 111 -4.95 13.15 3.17
C GLY A 111 -5.31 14.59 3.36
#